data_1e955382cc4ed5784a5883b6c01808f7
#
_entry.id   1e955382cc4ed5784a5883b6c01808f7
#
_cell.length_a   1.000
_cell.length_b   1.000
_cell.length_c   1.000
_cell.angle_alpha   90.00
_cell.angle_beta   90.00
_cell.angle_gamma   90.00
#
_symmetry.space_group_name_H-M   'P 1'
#
loop_
_entity.id
_entity.type
_entity.pdbx_description
1 polymer ?
#
loop_
_entity_poly.entity_id
_entity_poly.type
_entity_poly.pdbx_seq_one_letter_code
_entity_poly.pdbx_strand_id
1 'polypeptide(L)'
;MDILIIGLGVIGTTYGSVFKEAGHYVEHYIREGSNKKDVTNIEITLLDGRKSSKGIQVKSEYTVNPHSKKEYDMIFISISQGKIANVMEILRKEAFKGTILLCCNLWYDKQYLDGIMQGYDYVLGFPVAGGCIKIKKEELATKAELDCCLFNHFMIESENKTTISNYKAVCNLFKSCNIKLEKPYNMLEWIWIHMAVNAAVISVIGKNGDINDSTASVHKLMNSLKLLTTAIKTIRETTKIAASHGINMKYYRNELWVYKLPAQLSAIFMKRMFATNNLTRRIMELHGNIDDLQYICNSVYNEGKTNNVPAPVFYQYLEDIRRKIIEG
;
A
#
# COMPACT_ATOMS: atom_id res chain seq x y z
N MET A 1 17.96 -15.41 3.24
CA MET A 1 17.79 -14.86 1.87
C MET A 1 18.51 -13.54 1.77
N ASP A 2 19.01 -13.25 0.58
CA ASP A 2 19.59 -11.98 0.20
C ASP A 2 18.51 -11.15 -0.50
N ILE A 3 18.18 -10.01 0.05
CA ILE A 3 17.01 -9.21 -0.37
C ILE A 3 17.47 -7.80 -0.74
N LEU A 4 17.10 -7.37 -1.96
CA LEU A 4 17.23 -5.98 -2.39
C LEU A 4 15.88 -5.28 -2.25
N ILE A 5 15.86 -4.18 -1.53
CA ILE A 5 14.67 -3.31 -1.44
C ILE A 5 14.87 -2.09 -2.33
N ILE A 6 13.92 -1.83 -3.21
CA ILE A 6 13.99 -0.65 -4.08
C ILE A 6 13.45 0.57 -3.35
N GLY A 7 14.34 1.50 -3.06
CA GLY A 7 14.05 2.74 -2.37
C GLY A 7 14.13 2.63 -0.84
N LEU A 8 13.91 3.75 -0.19
CA LEU A 8 13.87 3.89 1.28
C LEU A 8 12.55 4.57 1.69
N GLY A 9 11.45 3.92 1.29
CA GLY A 9 10.08 4.33 1.61
C GLY A 9 9.59 3.69 2.90
N VAL A 10 8.38 4.08 3.34
CA VAL A 10 7.73 3.53 4.54
C VAL A 10 7.65 2.01 4.49
N ILE A 11 7.06 1.46 3.45
CA ILE A 11 6.82 0.01 3.32
C ILE A 11 8.15 -0.75 3.19
N GLY A 12 9.05 -0.29 2.30
CA GLY A 12 10.36 -0.94 2.12
C GLY A 12 11.18 -0.95 3.40
N THR A 13 11.19 0.15 4.16
CA THR A 13 11.91 0.23 5.45
C THR A 13 11.25 -0.64 6.53
N THR A 14 9.90 -0.64 6.63
CA THR A 14 9.17 -1.48 7.59
C THR A 14 9.46 -2.96 7.36
N TYR A 15 9.30 -3.45 6.12
CA TYR A 15 9.58 -4.86 5.81
C TYR A 15 11.06 -5.18 5.85
N GLY A 16 11.94 -4.25 5.44
CA GLY A 16 13.40 -4.42 5.54
C GLY A 16 13.86 -4.66 6.97
N SER A 17 13.33 -3.89 7.92
CA SER A 17 13.65 -4.08 9.33
C SER A 17 13.15 -5.43 9.87
N VAL A 18 11.94 -5.85 9.45
CA VAL A 18 11.36 -7.13 9.85
C VAL A 18 12.10 -8.31 9.24
N PHE A 19 12.53 -8.24 7.99
CA PHE A 19 13.34 -9.27 7.34
C PHE A 19 14.71 -9.38 8.00
N LYS A 20 15.33 -8.25 8.34
CA LYS A 20 16.61 -8.24 9.05
C LYS A 20 16.49 -8.80 10.47
N GLU A 21 15.41 -8.48 11.21
CA GLU A 21 15.09 -9.07 12.52
C GLU A 21 14.97 -10.60 12.43
N ALA A 22 14.42 -11.12 11.33
CA ALA A 22 14.29 -12.56 11.08
C ALA A 22 15.57 -13.24 10.57
N GLY A 23 16.72 -12.53 10.50
CA GLY A 23 18.02 -13.06 10.14
C GLY A 23 18.31 -13.08 8.63
N HIS A 24 17.57 -12.31 7.83
CA HIS A 24 17.84 -12.17 6.39
C HIS A 24 18.80 -11.00 6.12
N TYR A 25 19.55 -11.10 5.03
CA TYR A 25 20.43 -10.04 4.59
C TYR A 25 19.65 -9.06 3.71
N VAL A 26 19.64 -7.78 4.10
CA VAL A 26 18.82 -6.74 3.43
C VAL A 26 19.69 -5.57 3.03
N GLU A 27 19.60 -5.22 1.76
CA GLU A 27 20.22 -4.06 1.16
C GLU A 27 19.19 -3.18 0.45
N HIS A 28 19.51 -1.90 0.27
CA HIS A 28 18.66 -0.93 -0.38
C HIS A 28 19.32 -0.38 -1.65
N TYR A 29 18.54 -0.32 -2.73
CA TYR A 29 18.87 0.52 -3.86
C TYR A 29 18.23 1.90 -3.67
N ILE A 30 19.05 2.91 -3.45
CA ILE A 30 18.64 4.31 -3.31
C ILE A 30 19.15 5.07 -4.51
N ARG A 31 18.25 5.63 -5.32
CA ARG A 31 18.65 6.34 -6.54
C ARG A 31 19.52 7.54 -6.21
N GLU A 32 20.45 7.88 -7.09
CA GLU A 32 21.18 9.14 -7.04
C GLU A 32 20.24 10.34 -7.09
N GLY A 33 20.56 11.40 -6.35
CA GLY A 33 19.71 12.58 -6.21
C GLY A 33 18.50 12.40 -5.29
N SER A 34 18.36 11.25 -4.62
CA SER A 34 17.38 11.10 -3.54
C SER A 34 17.81 11.91 -2.31
N ASN A 35 16.86 12.62 -1.68
CA ASN A 35 17.08 13.28 -0.39
C ASN A 35 17.33 12.29 0.77
N LYS A 36 17.26 10.98 0.49
CA LYS A 36 17.49 9.88 1.43
C LYS A 36 18.82 9.16 1.20
N LYS A 37 19.65 9.64 0.24
CA LYS A 37 20.89 8.97 -0.14
C LYS A 37 21.86 8.82 1.04
N ASP A 38 21.91 9.83 1.91
CA ASP A 38 22.85 9.89 3.03
C ASP A 38 22.27 9.33 4.34
N VAL A 39 21.09 8.71 4.28
CA VAL A 39 20.46 8.10 5.45
C VAL A 39 21.12 6.75 5.71
N THR A 40 21.83 6.62 6.82
CA THR A 40 22.49 5.38 7.25
C THR A 40 21.72 4.66 8.35
N ASN A 41 20.97 5.40 9.17
CA ASN A 41 20.17 4.83 10.26
C ASN A 41 18.78 5.46 10.32
N ILE A 42 17.82 4.64 10.71
CA ILE A 42 16.41 5.04 10.84
C ILE A 42 15.92 4.60 12.23
N GLU A 43 15.44 5.54 13.03
CA GLU A 43 14.71 5.26 14.26
C GLU A 43 13.29 4.81 13.92
N ILE A 44 12.90 3.60 14.32
CA ILE A 44 11.58 3.03 14.01
C ILE A 44 10.73 2.99 15.27
N THR A 45 9.55 3.58 15.20
CA THR A 45 8.45 3.36 16.15
C THR A 45 7.38 2.54 15.43
N LEU A 46 7.34 1.24 15.73
CA LEU A 46 6.45 0.27 15.09
C LEU A 46 5.29 -0.11 16.02
N LEU A 47 4.05 0.04 15.57
CA LEU A 47 2.89 -0.64 16.14
C LEU A 47 2.78 -2.03 15.52
N ASP A 48 3.32 -3.04 16.19
CA ASP A 48 3.48 -4.41 15.68
C ASP A 48 2.24 -5.27 15.97
N GLY A 49 1.54 -5.67 14.93
CA GLY A 49 0.37 -6.54 14.98
C GLY A 49 0.68 -8.03 14.87
N ARG A 50 1.94 -8.43 14.66
CA ARG A 50 2.33 -9.84 14.45
C ARG A 50 2.04 -10.73 15.66
N LYS A 51 2.16 -10.18 16.86
CA LYS A 51 1.94 -10.90 18.14
C LYS A 51 0.61 -10.57 18.81
N SER A 52 -0.03 -9.48 18.43
CA SER A 52 -1.29 -9.02 19.04
C SER A 52 -2.12 -8.24 18.04
N SER A 53 -3.39 -8.59 17.88
CA SER A 53 -4.32 -7.85 17.02
C SER A 53 -4.57 -6.40 17.47
N LYS A 54 -4.21 -6.05 18.71
CA LYS A 54 -4.25 -4.67 19.21
C LYS A 54 -3.00 -3.88 18.87
N GLY A 55 -1.94 -4.56 18.42
CA GLY A 55 -0.61 -4.01 18.21
C GLY A 55 0.19 -3.84 19.53
N ILE A 56 1.48 -4.05 19.45
CA ILE A 56 2.44 -3.77 20.53
C ILE A 56 3.41 -2.73 19.99
N GLN A 57 3.57 -1.63 20.70
CA GLN A 57 4.51 -0.60 20.27
C GLN A 57 5.94 -1.04 20.58
N VAL A 58 6.79 -1.05 19.55
CA VAL A 58 8.20 -1.41 19.62
C VAL A 58 9.02 -0.26 19.08
N LYS A 59 10.15 0.07 19.73
CA LYS A 59 11.14 1.01 19.23
C LYS A 59 12.41 0.26 18.88
N SER A 60 12.99 0.55 17.74
CA SER A 60 14.22 -0.06 17.25
C SER A 60 14.98 0.89 16.34
N GLU A 61 16.24 0.55 16.07
CA GLU A 61 17.04 1.20 15.04
C GLU A 61 17.22 0.28 13.85
N TYR A 62 17.18 0.85 12.67
CA TYR A 62 17.40 0.16 11.41
C TYR A 62 18.59 0.77 10.67
N THR A 63 19.68 0.00 10.56
CA THR A 63 20.83 0.39 9.75
C THR A 63 20.54 0.09 8.29
N VAL A 64 20.65 1.09 7.44
CA VAL A 64 20.46 1.02 5.99
C VAL A 64 21.76 0.57 5.35
N ASN A 65 21.76 -0.61 4.75
CA ASN A 65 22.89 -1.11 3.96
C ASN A 65 22.65 -0.74 2.49
N PRO A 66 23.54 0.01 1.83
CA PRO A 66 23.46 0.23 0.40
C PRO A 66 23.74 -1.10 -0.34
N HIS A 67 23.18 -1.24 -1.55
CA HIS A 67 23.43 -2.41 -2.37
C HIS A 67 24.94 -2.58 -2.69
N SER A 68 25.40 -3.81 -2.57
CA SER A 68 26.81 -4.18 -2.79
C SER A 68 27.01 -5.21 -3.88
N LYS A 69 25.96 -5.85 -4.35
CA LYS A 69 25.97 -6.92 -5.35
C LYS A 69 24.87 -6.74 -6.40
N LYS A 70 24.84 -7.61 -7.41
CA LYS A 70 23.87 -7.58 -8.51
C LYS A 70 22.89 -8.75 -8.50
N GLU A 71 23.14 -9.79 -7.73
CA GLU A 71 22.30 -10.98 -7.63
C GLU A 71 21.71 -11.09 -6.23
N TYR A 72 20.37 -11.23 -6.17
CA TYR A 72 19.59 -11.35 -4.95
C TYR A 72 18.57 -12.50 -5.09
N ASP A 73 18.23 -13.12 -3.98
CA ASP A 73 17.15 -14.12 -3.96
C ASP A 73 15.80 -13.46 -4.26
N MET A 74 15.63 -12.21 -3.82
CA MET A 74 14.40 -11.44 -3.98
C MET A 74 14.68 -9.93 -4.12
N ILE A 75 13.96 -9.29 -5.03
CA ILE A 75 13.91 -7.82 -5.17
C ILE A 75 12.51 -7.36 -4.73
N PHE A 76 12.44 -6.66 -3.60
CA PHE A 76 11.21 -6.13 -3.03
C PHE A 76 10.95 -4.73 -3.57
N ILE A 77 9.86 -4.55 -4.33
CA ILE A 77 9.49 -3.26 -4.93
C ILE A 77 8.19 -2.76 -4.31
N SER A 78 8.28 -1.67 -3.55
CA SER A 78 7.13 -0.95 -3.01
C SER A 78 7.31 0.55 -3.23
N ILE A 79 6.85 1.02 -4.37
CA ILE A 79 7.00 2.39 -4.86
C ILE A 79 5.68 2.90 -5.43
N SER A 80 5.59 4.20 -5.65
CA SER A 80 4.47 4.78 -6.39
C SER A 80 4.41 4.21 -7.81
N GLN A 81 3.22 3.81 -8.24
CA GLN A 81 3.00 3.09 -9.49
C GLN A 81 3.59 3.77 -10.71
N GLY A 82 3.45 5.08 -10.85
CA GLY A 82 4.01 5.82 -12.00
C GLY A 82 5.53 5.73 -12.17
N LYS A 83 6.22 5.07 -11.23
CA LYS A 83 7.69 4.89 -11.25
C LYS A 83 8.12 3.46 -11.56
N ILE A 84 7.20 2.52 -11.74
CA ILE A 84 7.53 1.09 -11.93
C ILE A 84 8.34 0.90 -13.22
N ALA A 85 7.90 1.46 -14.34
CA ALA A 85 8.62 1.36 -15.61
C ALA A 85 10.07 1.84 -15.50
N ASN A 86 10.28 3.02 -14.90
CA ASN A 86 11.62 3.58 -14.68
C ASN A 86 12.48 2.69 -13.77
N VAL A 87 11.90 2.08 -12.74
CA VAL A 87 12.63 1.15 -11.87
C VAL A 87 13.03 -0.10 -12.65
N MET A 88 12.14 -0.64 -13.48
CA MET A 88 12.47 -1.81 -14.30
C MET A 88 13.57 -1.51 -15.33
N GLU A 89 13.61 -0.30 -15.90
CA GLU A 89 14.72 0.15 -16.76
C GLU A 89 16.05 0.21 -15.99
N ILE A 90 16.01 0.75 -14.75
CA ILE A 90 17.20 0.80 -13.89
C ILE A 90 17.69 -0.61 -13.57
N LEU A 91 16.81 -1.53 -13.19
CA LEU A 91 17.17 -2.91 -12.85
C LEU A 91 17.84 -3.61 -14.04
N ARG A 92 17.33 -3.40 -15.27
CA ARG A 92 17.93 -3.95 -16.50
C ARG A 92 19.29 -3.31 -16.80
N LYS A 93 19.37 -1.98 -16.76
CA LYS A 93 20.61 -1.23 -17.02
C LYS A 93 21.73 -1.62 -16.05
N GLU A 94 21.39 -1.74 -14.78
CA GLU A 94 22.33 -2.10 -13.72
C GLU A 94 22.56 -3.62 -13.63
N ALA A 95 21.89 -4.42 -14.48
CA ALA A 95 21.97 -5.87 -14.52
C ALA A 95 21.67 -6.56 -13.17
N PHE A 96 20.73 -6.00 -12.38
CA PHE A 96 20.24 -6.66 -11.18
C PHE A 96 19.47 -7.92 -11.55
N LYS A 97 19.68 -8.99 -10.78
CA LYS A 97 18.99 -10.28 -10.93
C LYS A 97 18.30 -10.68 -9.62
N GLY A 98 17.17 -11.33 -9.72
CA GLY A 98 16.39 -11.85 -8.61
C GLY A 98 14.91 -11.93 -8.94
N THR A 99 14.17 -12.69 -8.16
CA THR A 99 12.70 -12.74 -8.24
C THR A 99 12.12 -11.43 -7.70
N ILE A 100 11.23 -10.80 -8.46
CA ILE A 100 10.58 -9.57 -8.01
C ILE A 100 9.33 -9.88 -7.20
N LEU A 101 9.25 -9.34 -5.98
CA LEU A 101 8.01 -9.21 -5.22
C LEU A 101 7.49 -7.77 -5.40
N LEU A 102 6.48 -7.62 -6.26
CA LEU A 102 5.91 -6.32 -6.61
C LEU A 102 4.74 -5.96 -5.71
N CYS A 103 4.91 -4.90 -4.93
CA CYS A 103 4.01 -4.48 -3.84
C CYS A 103 3.53 -3.04 -4.06
N CYS A 104 2.77 -2.80 -5.10
CA CYS A 104 2.30 -1.46 -5.48
C CYS A 104 0.78 -1.42 -5.63
N ASN A 105 0.21 -0.24 -5.48
CA ASN A 105 -1.14 0.03 -5.97
C ASN A 105 -1.10 0.02 -7.50
N LEU A 106 -1.74 -0.96 -8.15
CA LEU A 106 -1.69 -1.20 -9.58
C LEU A 106 -3.09 -1.04 -10.18
N TRP A 107 -3.22 -0.18 -11.21
CA TRP A 107 -4.42 -0.08 -12.03
C TRP A 107 -4.13 -0.43 -13.50
N TYR A 108 -3.14 -1.27 -13.74
CA TYR A 108 -2.77 -1.80 -15.05
C TYR A 108 -3.46 -3.14 -15.29
N ASP A 109 -3.80 -3.45 -16.54
CA ASP A 109 -4.13 -4.82 -16.90
C ASP A 109 -2.90 -5.73 -16.87
N LYS A 110 -3.14 -7.04 -16.89
CA LYS A 110 -2.08 -8.04 -16.78
C LYS A 110 -1.10 -7.98 -17.96
N GLN A 111 -1.59 -7.73 -19.17
CA GLN A 111 -0.77 -7.69 -20.37
C GLN A 111 0.22 -6.52 -20.34
N TYR A 112 -0.26 -5.34 -19.94
CA TYR A 112 0.59 -4.17 -19.79
C TYR A 112 1.64 -4.36 -18.69
N LEU A 113 1.23 -4.95 -17.57
CA LEU A 113 2.13 -5.27 -16.48
C LEU A 113 3.22 -6.28 -16.89
N ASP A 114 2.85 -7.35 -17.60
CA ASP A 114 3.80 -8.32 -18.14
C ASP A 114 4.82 -7.67 -19.08
N GLY A 115 4.39 -6.71 -19.90
CA GLY A 115 5.28 -5.93 -20.76
C GLY A 115 6.31 -5.12 -19.96
N ILE A 116 5.89 -4.45 -18.88
CA ILE A 116 6.80 -3.71 -17.99
C ILE A 116 7.79 -4.66 -17.30
N MET A 117 7.33 -5.84 -16.87
CA MET A 117 8.12 -6.82 -16.10
C MET A 117 8.99 -7.72 -16.97
N GLN A 118 8.95 -7.57 -18.30
CA GLN A 118 9.69 -8.41 -19.24
C GLN A 118 11.17 -8.59 -18.83
N GLY A 119 11.62 -9.85 -18.82
CA GLY A 119 12.97 -10.25 -18.41
C GLY A 119 13.14 -10.55 -16.92
N TYR A 120 12.06 -10.47 -16.15
CA TYR A 120 12.04 -10.83 -14.72
C TYR A 120 10.87 -11.75 -14.38
N ASP A 121 11.15 -12.77 -13.58
CA ASP A 121 10.09 -13.50 -12.88
C ASP A 121 9.56 -12.64 -11.73
N TYR A 122 8.24 -12.58 -11.59
CA TYR A 122 7.64 -11.77 -10.54
C TYR A 122 6.40 -12.41 -9.91
N VAL A 123 6.13 -12.01 -8.70
CA VAL A 123 4.91 -12.31 -7.94
C VAL A 123 4.30 -11.04 -7.41
N LEU A 124 2.98 -10.93 -7.50
CA LEU A 124 2.26 -9.81 -6.92
C LEU A 124 2.07 -10.00 -5.42
N GLY A 125 2.30 -8.94 -4.67
CA GLY A 125 2.01 -8.87 -3.25
C GLY A 125 1.35 -7.56 -2.86
N PHE A 126 0.78 -7.52 -1.66
CA PHE A 126 0.27 -6.28 -1.08
C PHE A 126 0.58 -6.22 0.41
N PRO A 127 1.36 -5.22 0.83
CA PRO A 127 1.76 -5.05 2.22
C PRO A 127 0.60 -4.50 3.05
N VAL A 128 0.24 -5.17 4.13
CA VAL A 128 -0.75 -4.64 5.08
C VAL A 128 0.02 -3.91 6.20
N ALA A 129 0.55 -2.77 5.83
CA ALA A 129 1.36 -1.88 6.66
C ALA A 129 1.19 -0.44 6.17
N GLY A 130 1.50 0.51 7.02
CA GLY A 130 1.48 1.92 6.68
C GLY A 130 2.29 2.74 7.66
N GLY A 131 2.57 3.99 7.30
CA GLY A 131 3.40 4.82 8.16
C GLY A 131 3.73 6.18 7.56
N CYS A 132 4.57 6.90 8.29
CA CYS A 132 5.16 8.15 7.87
C CYS A 132 6.67 8.12 8.15
N ILE A 133 7.48 8.52 7.16
CA ILE A 133 8.93 8.65 7.34
C ILE A 133 9.31 10.13 7.24
N LYS A 134 10.03 10.62 8.24
CA LYS A 134 10.53 11.99 8.32
C LYS A 134 12.04 12.00 8.25
N ILE A 135 12.59 12.91 7.46
CA ILE A 135 14.03 13.10 7.34
C ILE A 135 14.43 14.30 8.15
N LYS A 136 15.40 14.12 9.03
CA LYS A 136 16.02 15.17 9.81
C LYS A 136 17.44 15.37 9.29
N LYS A 137 17.72 16.54 8.73
CA LYS A 137 19.08 16.95 8.37
C LYS A 137 19.71 17.58 9.61
N GLU A 138 20.75 16.94 10.13
CA GLU A 138 21.62 17.47 11.19
C GLU A 138 22.94 17.89 10.53
N GLU A 139 23.75 18.74 11.21
CA GLU A 139 25.02 19.27 10.66
C GLU A 139 26.01 18.18 10.25
N LEU A 140 25.99 17.01 10.92
CA LEU A 140 26.96 15.93 10.72
C LEU A 140 26.35 14.63 10.16
N ALA A 141 25.04 14.50 10.10
CA ALA A 141 24.39 13.28 9.62
C ALA A 141 22.96 13.51 9.15
N THR A 142 22.50 12.71 8.20
CA THR A 142 21.07 12.65 7.83
C THR A 142 20.43 11.49 8.57
N LYS A 143 19.57 11.79 9.53
CA LYS A 143 18.78 10.80 10.25
C LYS A 143 17.36 10.73 9.71
N ALA A 144 16.71 9.60 9.86
CA ALA A 144 15.31 9.44 9.55
C ALA A 144 14.57 8.83 10.74
N GLU A 145 13.30 9.21 10.87
CA GLU A 145 12.36 8.63 11.82
C GLU A 145 11.21 7.99 11.04
N LEU A 146 10.92 6.74 11.32
CA LEU A 146 9.79 6.01 10.77
C LEU A 146 8.79 5.70 11.88
N ASP A 147 7.59 6.25 11.76
CA ASP A 147 6.42 5.87 12.55
C ASP A 147 5.52 5.01 11.69
N CYS A 148 5.31 3.75 12.05
CA CYS A 148 4.60 2.80 11.21
C CYS A 148 3.77 1.79 12.00
N CYS A 149 2.88 1.10 11.29
CA CYS A 149 2.17 -0.05 11.79
C CYS A 149 2.29 -1.22 10.80
N LEU A 150 2.31 -2.43 11.34
CA LEU A 150 2.40 -3.68 10.59
C LEU A 150 1.33 -4.65 11.09
N PHE A 151 0.52 -5.16 10.19
CA PHE A 151 -0.42 -6.23 10.50
C PHE A 151 0.26 -7.61 10.47
N ASN A 152 -0.42 -8.61 11.00
CA ASN A 152 0.10 -9.98 11.06
C ASN A 152 -0.07 -10.78 9.76
N HIS A 153 -0.51 -10.14 8.68
CA HIS A 153 -0.73 -10.79 7.40
C HIS A 153 -0.24 -9.94 6.23
N PHE A 154 -0.01 -10.59 5.12
CA PHE A 154 0.43 -10.01 3.86
C PHE A 154 -0.35 -10.70 2.73
N MET A 155 -0.84 -9.95 1.76
CA MET A 155 -1.53 -10.51 0.61
C MET A 155 -0.51 -10.91 -0.45
N ILE A 156 -0.62 -12.12 -1.00
CA ILE A 156 0.28 -12.62 -2.04
C ILE A 156 -0.48 -13.39 -3.11
N GLU A 157 -0.02 -13.29 -4.33
CA GLU A 157 -0.52 -14.09 -5.44
C GLU A 157 -0.34 -15.60 -5.17
N SER A 158 -1.30 -16.40 -5.62
CA SER A 158 -1.23 -17.86 -5.45
C SER A 158 -0.16 -18.49 -6.34
N GLU A 159 0.47 -19.56 -5.89
CA GLU A 159 1.56 -20.27 -6.59
C GLU A 159 1.21 -20.65 -8.04
N ASN A 160 -0.03 -21.07 -8.27
CA ASN A 160 -0.51 -21.46 -9.59
C ASN A 160 -0.80 -20.31 -10.56
N LYS A 161 -0.59 -19.07 -10.14
CA LYS A 161 -0.82 -17.85 -10.94
C LYS A 161 0.45 -17.03 -11.19
N THR A 162 1.55 -17.42 -10.57
CA THR A 162 2.87 -16.81 -10.76
C THR A 162 3.83 -17.78 -11.45
N THR A 163 4.85 -17.26 -12.10
CA THR A 163 5.88 -18.06 -12.81
C THR A 163 7.15 -18.23 -11.99
N ILE A 164 7.24 -17.65 -10.79
CA ILE A 164 8.46 -17.70 -9.98
C ILE A 164 8.78 -19.13 -9.51
N SER A 165 10.03 -19.54 -9.67
CA SER A 165 10.51 -20.88 -9.28
C SER A 165 10.74 -21.02 -7.77
N ASN A 166 11.03 -19.93 -7.08
CA ASN A 166 11.36 -19.90 -5.65
C ASN A 166 10.18 -19.52 -4.73
N TYR A 167 8.94 -19.77 -5.15
CA TYR A 167 7.72 -19.40 -4.41
C TYR A 167 7.73 -19.89 -2.95
N LYS A 168 8.18 -21.12 -2.71
CA LYS A 168 8.27 -21.68 -1.36
C LYS A 168 9.28 -20.92 -0.48
N ALA A 169 10.38 -20.44 -1.07
CA ALA A 169 11.37 -19.64 -0.34
C ALA A 169 10.77 -18.28 0.06
N VAL A 170 10.01 -17.63 -0.84
CA VAL A 170 9.27 -16.40 -0.52
C VAL A 170 8.25 -16.64 0.60
N CYS A 171 7.50 -17.74 0.55
CA CYS A 171 6.57 -18.09 1.64
C CYS A 171 7.29 -18.30 2.98
N ASN A 172 8.44 -18.97 2.98
CA ASN A 172 9.24 -19.21 4.18
C ASN A 172 9.83 -17.93 4.78
N LEU A 173 10.18 -16.94 3.93
CA LEU A 173 10.59 -15.62 4.38
C LEU A 173 9.51 -14.96 5.26
N PHE A 174 8.27 -14.90 4.80
CA PHE A 174 7.17 -14.32 5.58
C PHE A 174 6.85 -15.12 6.84
N LYS A 175 6.91 -16.44 6.75
CA LYS A 175 6.74 -17.34 7.90
C LYS A 175 7.79 -17.09 8.97
N SER A 176 9.07 -16.91 8.61
CA SER A 176 10.15 -16.59 9.56
C SER A 176 9.94 -15.24 10.26
N CYS A 177 9.22 -14.32 9.60
CA CYS A 177 8.84 -13.02 10.14
C CYS A 177 7.56 -13.04 11.00
N ASN A 178 6.93 -14.20 11.23
CA ASN A 178 5.61 -14.33 11.86
C ASN A 178 4.50 -13.55 11.12
N ILE A 179 4.59 -13.48 9.79
CA ILE A 179 3.59 -12.85 8.92
C ILE A 179 2.84 -13.96 8.18
N LYS A 180 1.52 -13.99 8.34
CA LYS A 180 0.64 -14.92 7.65
C LYS A 180 0.43 -14.47 6.22
N LEU A 181 0.51 -15.40 5.27
CA LEU A 181 0.19 -15.12 3.87
C LEU A 181 -1.29 -15.40 3.58
N GLU A 182 -1.97 -14.42 3.03
CA GLU A 182 -3.34 -14.54 2.52
C GLU A 182 -3.33 -14.47 1.00
N LYS A 183 -4.09 -15.38 0.36
CA LYS A 183 -4.09 -15.57 -1.09
C LYS A 183 -5.48 -15.29 -1.64
N PRO A 184 -5.74 -14.11 -2.22
CA PRO A 184 -7.01 -13.81 -2.86
C PRO A 184 -7.20 -14.67 -4.12
N TYR A 185 -8.42 -14.75 -4.63
CA TYR A 185 -8.74 -15.49 -5.86
C TYR A 185 -7.85 -15.04 -7.04
N ASN A 186 -7.70 -13.74 -7.24
CA ASN A 186 -6.76 -13.13 -8.17
C ASN A 186 -6.17 -11.88 -7.49
N MET A 187 -4.84 -11.79 -7.44
CA MET A 187 -4.16 -10.74 -6.71
C MET A 187 -4.35 -9.36 -7.37
N LEU A 188 -4.28 -9.30 -8.68
CA LEU A 188 -4.44 -8.04 -9.42
C LEU A 188 -5.88 -7.50 -9.29
N GLU A 189 -6.89 -8.36 -9.46
CA GLU A 189 -8.29 -7.99 -9.24
C GLU A 189 -8.55 -7.54 -7.79
N TRP A 190 -7.90 -8.21 -6.83
CA TRP A 190 -7.99 -7.81 -5.42
C TRP A 190 -7.42 -6.41 -5.20
N ILE A 191 -6.27 -6.08 -5.83
CA ILE A 191 -5.67 -4.74 -5.77
C ILE A 191 -6.64 -3.70 -6.36
N TRP A 192 -7.29 -3.97 -7.48
CA TRP A 192 -8.27 -3.04 -8.08
C TRP A 192 -9.46 -2.80 -7.15
N ILE A 193 -10.00 -3.86 -6.53
CA ILE A 193 -11.08 -3.73 -5.55
C ILE A 193 -10.61 -2.92 -4.34
N HIS A 194 -9.41 -3.19 -3.83
CA HIS A 194 -8.82 -2.45 -2.72
C HIS A 194 -8.65 -0.97 -3.05
N MET A 195 -8.14 -0.65 -4.23
CA MET A 195 -8.02 0.72 -4.71
C MET A 195 -9.39 1.41 -4.85
N ALA A 196 -10.40 0.71 -5.36
CA ALA A 196 -11.75 1.25 -5.46
C ALA A 196 -12.36 1.58 -4.10
N VAL A 197 -12.19 0.71 -3.10
CA VAL A 197 -12.63 0.97 -1.71
C VAL A 197 -11.89 2.18 -1.14
N ASN A 198 -10.57 2.25 -1.32
CA ASN A 198 -9.77 3.36 -0.82
C ASN A 198 -10.12 4.69 -1.50
N ALA A 199 -10.32 4.70 -2.83
CA ALA A 199 -10.73 5.90 -3.57
C ALA A 199 -12.02 6.52 -3.00
N ALA A 200 -13.00 5.68 -2.66
CA ALA A 200 -14.24 6.13 -2.04
C ALA A 200 -13.99 6.79 -0.67
N VAL A 201 -13.22 6.14 0.19
CA VAL A 201 -12.91 6.67 1.53
C VAL A 201 -12.12 7.96 1.44
N ILE A 202 -11.08 8.01 0.59
CA ILE A 202 -10.23 9.19 0.36
C ILE A 202 -11.08 10.35 -0.15
N SER A 203 -12.01 10.11 -1.10
CA SER A 203 -12.88 11.17 -1.63
C SER A 203 -13.77 11.79 -0.57
N VAL A 204 -14.29 10.99 0.36
CA VAL A 204 -15.12 11.48 1.47
C VAL A 204 -14.28 12.27 2.48
N ILE A 205 -13.06 11.82 2.80
CA ILE A 205 -12.12 12.54 3.67
C ILE A 205 -11.77 13.89 3.05
N GLY A 206 -11.30 13.91 1.80
CA GLY A 206 -10.85 15.13 1.13
C GLY A 206 -11.95 16.17 0.92
N LYS A 207 -13.19 15.72 0.60
CA LYS A 207 -14.34 16.64 0.47
C LYS A 207 -14.71 17.31 1.80
N ASN A 208 -14.68 16.55 2.91
CA ASN A 208 -15.24 16.98 4.20
C ASN A 208 -14.18 17.38 5.21
N GLY A 209 -12.91 17.18 4.91
CA GLY A 209 -11.78 17.51 5.76
C GLY A 209 -11.00 18.73 5.30
N ASP A 210 -9.92 19.01 6.02
CA ASP A 210 -8.88 19.96 5.67
C ASP A 210 -7.73 19.21 4.98
N ILE A 211 -7.33 19.66 3.79
CA ILE A 211 -6.22 19.06 3.02
C ILE A 211 -4.89 19.26 3.76
N ASN A 212 -4.76 20.35 4.53
CA ASN A 212 -3.55 20.66 5.28
C ASN A 212 -3.44 19.90 6.61
N ASP A 213 -4.54 19.32 7.11
CA ASP A 213 -4.56 18.46 8.30
C ASP A 213 -5.24 17.12 8.00
N SER A 214 -4.48 16.22 7.40
CA SER A 214 -4.94 14.88 7.04
C SER A 214 -5.36 14.06 8.26
N THR A 215 -4.66 14.19 9.38
CA THR A 215 -4.94 13.44 10.62
C THR A 215 -6.29 13.87 11.21
N ALA A 216 -6.54 15.16 11.37
CA ALA A 216 -7.85 15.64 11.83
C ALA A 216 -8.98 15.24 10.88
N SER A 217 -8.74 15.27 9.56
CA SER A 217 -9.71 14.88 8.55
C SER A 217 -10.07 13.40 8.63
N VAL A 218 -9.10 12.53 8.86
CA VAL A 218 -9.30 11.10 9.10
C VAL A 218 -10.06 10.85 10.41
N HIS A 219 -9.69 11.55 11.49
CA HIS A 219 -10.43 11.47 12.77
C HIS A 219 -11.89 11.90 12.64
N LYS A 220 -12.15 12.96 11.86
CA LYS A 220 -13.50 13.42 11.56
C LYS A 220 -14.34 12.34 10.86
N LEU A 221 -13.77 11.64 9.89
CA LEU A 221 -14.43 10.51 9.23
C LEU A 221 -14.71 9.38 10.23
N MET A 222 -13.69 8.89 10.95
CA MET A 222 -13.78 7.73 11.84
C MET A 222 -14.82 7.91 12.95
N ASN A 223 -15.04 9.16 13.40
CA ASN A 223 -15.97 9.49 14.49
C ASN A 223 -17.40 9.82 14.01
N SER A 224 -17.61 10.06 12.70
CA SER A 224 -18.90 10.51 12.16
C SER A 224 -19.67 9.39 11.47
N LEU A 225 -20.78 8.92 12.06
CA LEU A 225 -21.68 7.97 11.40
C LEU A 225 -22.21 8.49 10.06
N LYS A 226 -22.45 9.80 9.95
CA LYS A 226 -22.91 10.43 8.70
C LYS A 226 -21.86 10.28 7.60
N LEU A 227 -20.59 10.61 7.88
CA LEU A 227 -19.50 10.50 6.90
C LEU A 227 -19.20 9.03 6.57
N LEU A 228 -19.20 8.13 7.55
CA LEU A 228 -19.04 6.70 7.32
C LEU A 228 -20.18 6.12 6.47
N THR A 229 -21.43 6.55 6.70
CA THR A 229 -22.57 6.15 5.85
C THR A 229 -22.36 6.64 4.41
N THR A 230 -21.85 7.85 4.23
CA THR A 230 -21.51 8.36 2.91
C THR A 230 -20.38 7.55 2.28
N ALA A 231 -19.32 7.25 3.03
CA ALA A 231 -18.22 6.41 2.55
C ALA A 231 -18.71 5.03 2.08
N ILE A 232 -19.61 4.37 2.82
CA ILE A 232 -20.21 3.10 2.39
C ILE A 232 -20.98 3.23 1.06
N LYS A 233 -21.76 4.30 0.90
CA LYS A 233 -22.48 4.54 -0.36
C LYS A 233 -21.51 4.77 -1.51
N THR A 234 -20.47 5.56 -1.30
CA THR A 234 -19.41 5.84 -2.28
C THR A 234 -18.61 4.57 -2.62
N ILE A 235 -18.30 3.69 -1.64
CA ILE A 235 -17.68 2.38 -1.90
C ILE A 235 -18.54 1.53 -2.85
N ARG A 236 -19.86 1.58 -2.73
CA ARG A 236 -20.74 0.86 -3.66
C ARG A 236 -20.71 1.43 -5.08
N GLU A 237 -20.46 2.72 -5.23
CA GLU A 237 -20.25 3.34 -6.54
C GLU A 237 -18.91 2.90 -7.13
N THR A 238 -17.82 3.05 -6.38
CA THR A 238 -16.46 2.74 -6.87
C THR A 238 -16.22 1.25 -7.10
N THR A 239 -16.85 0.36 -6.31
CA THR A 239 -16.77 -1.09 -6.56
C THR A 239 -17.50 -1.52 -7.83
N LYS A 240 -18.51 -0.75 -8.33
CA LYS A 240 -19.09 -0.97 -9.67
C LYS A 240 -18.09 -0.57 -10.76
N ILE A 241 -17.28 0.46 -10.51
CA ILE A 241 -16.20 0.84 -11.44
C ILE A 241 -15.16 -0.30 -11.50
N ALA A 242 -14.74 -0.85 -10.36
CA ALA A 242 -13.86 -2.02 -10.37
C ALA A 242 -14.51 -3.22 -11.11
N ALA A 243 -15.81 -3.45 -10.93
CA ALA A 243 -16.52 -4.53 -11.64
C ALA A 243 -16.56 -4.32 -13.16
N SER A 244 -16.57 -3.08 -13.65
CA SER A 244 -16.53 -2.78 -15.10
C SER A 244 -15.19 -3.16 -15.75
N HIS A 245 -14.17 -3.41 -14.96
CA HIS A 245 -12.87 -3.93 -15.39
C HIS A 245 -12.90 -5.45 -15.68
N GLY A 246 -14.07 -6.07 -15.68
CA GLY A 246 -14.26 -7.50 -15.98
C GLY A 246 -14.16 -8.42 -14.75
N ILE A 247 -14.11 -7.87 -13.54
CA ILE A 247 -13.96 -8.66 -12.31
C ILE A 247 -15.24 -9.44 -11.99
N ASN A 248 -15.12 -10.73 -11.73
CA ASN A 248 -16.21 -11.50 -11.18
C ASN A 248 -16.33 -11.29 -9.65
N MET A 249 -17.12 -10.31 -9.26
CA MET A 249 -17.32 -9.90 -7.86
C MET A 249 -17.86 -11.01 -6.93
N LYS A 250 -18.26 -12.17 -7.48
CA LYS A 250 -18.71 -13.33 -6.67
C LYS A 250 -17.54 -13.95 -5.89
N TYR A 251 -16.32 -13.89 -6.43
CA TYR A 251 -15.12 -14.42 -5.76
C TYR A 251 -14.64 -13.57 -4.59
N TYR A 252 -15.12 -12.32 -4.48
CA TYR A 252 -14.73 -11.34 -3.45
C TYR A 252 -15.86 -11.02 -2.47
N ARG A 253 -16.80 -11.97 -2.27
CA ARG A 253 -17.94 -11.76 -1.37
C ARG A 253 -17.51 -11.57 0.08
N ASN A 254 -16.46 -12.27 0.51
CA ASN A 254 -15.94 -12.21 1.87
C ASN A 254 -15.30 -10.85 2.18
N GLU A 255 -14.74 -10.18 1.20
CA GLU A 255 -14.14 -8.85 1.33
C GLU A 255 -15.21 -7.75 1.30
N LEU A 256 -16.30 -7.98 0.59
CA LEU A 256 -17.28 -6.94 0.27
C LEU A 256 -18.63 -7.05 0.98
N TRP A 257 -18.87 -8.13 1.73
CA TRP A 257 -20.19 -8.38 2.33
C TRP A 257 -20.65 -7.25 3.26
N VAL A 258 -19.73 -6.69 4.05
CA VAL A 258 -20.04 -5.61 4.98
C VAL A 258 -20.57 -4.36 4.27
N TYR A 259 -20.09 -4.07 3.06
CA TYR A 259 -20.55 -2.93 2.27
C TYR A 259 -21.90 -3.15 1.58
N LYS A 260 -22.43 -4.40 1.57
CA LYS A 260 -23.74 -4.75 1.01
C LYS A 260 -24.88 -4.64 2.03
N LEU A 261 -24.57 -4.60 3.32
CA LEU A 261 -25.55 -4.38 4.39
C LEU A 261 -26.19 -2.97 4.29
N PRO A 262 -27.33 -2.67 4.93
CA PRO A 262 -27.82 -1.29 5.03
C PRO A 262 -26.71 -0.32 5.42
N ALA A 263 -26.56 0.81 4.72
CA ALA A 263 -25.38 1.66 4.81
C ALA A 263 -25.11 2.18 6.24
N GLN A 264 -26.18 2.46 7.00
CA GLN A 264 -26.06 2.87 8.40
C GLN A 264 -25.51 1.74 9.28
N LEU A 265 -25.93 0.49 9.03
CA LEU A 265 -25.43 -0.68 9.76
C LEU A 265 -23.94 -0.91 9.45
N SER A 266 -23.54 -0.85 8.18
CA SER A 266 -22.14 -0.92 7.79
C SER A 266 -21.31 0.19 8.44
N ALA A 267 -21.84 1.41 8.51
CA ALA A 267 -21.19 2.55 9.15
C ALA A 267 -20.98 2.33 10.66
N ILE A 268 -21.94 1.72 11.34
CA ILE A 268 -21.82 1.34 12.77
C ILE A 268 -20.69 0.31 12.96
N PHE A 269 -20.62 -0.72 12.11
CA PHE A 269 -19.53 -1.69 12.14
C PHE A 269 -18.17 -1.04 11.90
N MET A 270 -18.05 -0.18 10.88
CA MET A 270 -16.80 0.57 10.62
C MET A 270 -16.41 1.45 11.81
N LYS A 271 -17.35 2.20 12.38
CA LYS A 271 -17.07 3.04 13.54
C LYS A 271 -16.55 2.22 14.71
N ARG A 272 -17.20 1.07 15.00
CA ARG A 272 -16.76 0.16 16.04
C ARG A 272 -15.37 -0.41 15.76
N MET A 273 -15.11 -0.81 14.51
CA MET A 273 -13.79 -1.29 14.08
C MET A 273 -12.71 -0.25 14.38
N PHE A 274 -12.89 1.01 13.97
CA PHE A 274 -11.93 2.08 14.25
C PHE A 274 -11.76 2.35 15.76
N ALA A 275 -12.84 2.22 16.55
CA ALA A 275 -12.77 2.43 17.99
C ALA A 275 -12.03 1.30 18.74
N THR A 276 -12.04 0.06 18.22
CA THR A 276 -11.51 -1.12 18.90
C THR A 276 -10.23 -1.68 18.32
N ASN A 277 -9.90 -1.34 17.05
CA ASN A 277 -8.71 -1.82 16.37
C ASN A 277 -7.69 -0.69 16.19
N ASN A 278 -6.67 -0.68 17.05
CA ASN A 278 -5.61 0.32 17.04
C ASN A 278 -4.80 0.32 15.74
N LEU A 279 -4.53 -0.86 15.15
CA LEU A 279 -3.78 -0.98 13.90
C LEU A 279 -4.54 -0.33 12.74
N THR A 280 -5.84 -0.66 12.61
CA THR A 280 -6.67 -0.08 11.54
C THR A 280 -6.83 1.44 11.70
N ARG A 281 -6.93 1.93 12.93
CA ARG A 281 -6.94 3.38 13.18
C ARG A 281 -5.61 4.01 12.81
N ARG A 282 -4.50 3.43 13.28
CA ARG A 282 -3.15 3.97 13.08
C ARG A 282 -2.75 4.02 11.59
N ILE A 283 -3.08 2.99 10.81
CA ILE A 283 -2.78 3.01 9.37
C ILE A 283 -3.50 4.15 8.65
N MET A 284 -4.73 4.45 9.04
CA MET A 284 -5.49 5.58 8.47
C MET A 284 -4.88 6.93 8.86
N GLU A 285 -4.45 7.09 10.12
CA GLU A 285 -3.83 8.31 10.63
C GLU A 285 -2.49 8.62 9.94
N LEU A 286 -1.71 7.58 9.64
CA LEU A 286 -0.37 7.70 9.08
C LEU A 286 -0.33 7.76 7.55
N HIS A 287 -1.44 7.47 6.86
CA HIS A 287 -1.48 7.43 5.40
C HIS A 287 -1.59 8.85 4.82
N GLY A 288 -0.43 9.46 4.59
CA GLY A 288 -0.33 10.87 4.15
C GLY A 288 0.40 11.08 2.82
N ASN A 289 0.67 10.03 2.03
CA ASN A 289 1.32 10.19 0.72
C ASN A 289 0.30 10.69 -0.33
N ILE A 290 0.28 11.99 -0.56
CA ILE A 290 -0.67 12.65 -1.47
C ILE A 290 -0.58 12.10 -2.89
N ASP A 291 0.63 11.83 -3.40
CA ASP A 291 0.83 11.30 -4.76
C ASP A 291 0.12 9.95 -4.94
N ASP A 292 0.24 9.04 -3.96
CA ASP A 292 -0.41 7.73 -4.00
C ASP A 292 -1.93 7.86 -3.84
N LEU A 293 -2.41 8.77 -2.97
CA LEU A 293 -3.84 9.03 -2.80
C LEU A 293 -4.47 9.59 -4.08
N GLN A 294 -3.81 10.53 -4.73
CA GLN A 294 -4.25 11.10 -6.01
C GLN A 294 -4.24 10.05 -7.11
N TYR A 295 -3.18 9.21 -7.17
CA TYR A 295 -3.10 8.13 -8.13
C TYR A 295 -4.29 7.17 -8.01
N ILE A 296 -4.58 6.68 -6.80
CA ILE A 296 -5.71 5.79 -6.52
C ILE A 296 -7.03 6.42 -6.97
N CYS A 297 -7.30 7.65 -6.56
CA CYS A 297 -8.52 8.35 -6.91
C CYS A 297 -8.66 8.60 -8.41
N ASN A 298 -7.59 9.06 -9.07
CA ASN A 298 -7.60 9.37 -10.50
C ASN A 298 -7.76 8.12 -11.35
N SER A 299 -7.13 7.00 -10.98
CA SER A 299 -7.26 5.73 -11.69
C SER A 299 -8.72 5.25 -11.70
N VAL A 300 -9.35 5.22 -10.53
CA VAL A 300 -10.77 4.81 -10.41
C VAL A 300 -11.71 5.79 -11.11
N TYR A 301 -11.44 7.10 -11.00
CA TYR A 301 -12.25 8.14 -11.66
C TYR A 301 -12.21 8.00 -13.19
N ASN A 302 -11.01 7.91 -13.75
CA ASN A 302 -10.82 7.82 -15.21
C ASN A 302 -11.47 6.56 -15.77
N GLU A 303 -11.27 5.41 -15.12
CA GLU A 303 -11.90 4.14 -15.49
C GLU A 303 -13.42 4.25 -15.48
N GLY A 304 -13.99 4.79 -14.41
CA GLY A 304 -15.44 4.95 -14.28
C GLY A 304 -16.03 5.88 -15.34
N LYS A 305 -15.33 6.96 -15.70
CA LYS A 305 -15.75 7.87 -16.78
C LYS A 305 -15.63 7.22 -18.14
N THR A 306 -14.54 6.49 -18.42
CA THR A 306 -14.31 5.78 -19.69
C THR A 306 -15.38 4.71 -19.92
N ASN A 307 -15.74 3.95 -18.88
CA ASN A 307 -16.71 2.88 -18.96
C ASN A 307 -18.17 3.34 -18.71
N ASN A 308 -18.40 4.66 -18.58
CA ASN A 308 -19.71 5.25 -18.32
C ASN A 308 -20.43 4.65 -17.10
N VAL A 309 -19.68 4.33 -16.02
CA VAL A 309 -20.24 3.77 -14.79
C VAL A 309 -20.84 4.88 -13.93
N PRO A 310 -22.11 4.77 -13.50
CA PRO A 310 -22.73 5.76 -12.63
C PRO A 310 -22.07 5.77 -11.22
N ALA A 311 -21.40 6.87 -10.87
CA ALA A 311 -20.80 7.10 -9.57
C ALA A 311 -20.88 8.60 -9.16
N PRO A 312 -22.12 9.15 -9.05
CA PRO A 312 -22.32 10.59 -8.94
C PRO A 312 -21.67 11.21 -7.70
N VAL A 313 -21.74 10.57 -6.55
CA VAL A 313 -21.15 11.09 -5.30
C VAL A 313 -19.63 11.08 -5.39
N PHE A 314 -19.05 9.99 -5.87
CA PHE A 314 -17.61 9.85 -6.03
C PHE A 314 -17.04 10.91 -6.99
N TYR A 315 -17.66 11.09 -8.16
CA TYR A 315 -17.21 12.06 -9.16
C TYR A 315 -17.31 13.49 -8.63
N GLN A 316 -18.46 13.85 -8.05
CA GLN A 316 -18.65 15.19 -7.48
C GLN A 316 -17.59 15.49 -6.41
N TYR A 317 -17.31 14.54 -5.52
CA TYR A 317 -16.35 14.76 -4.45
C TYR A 317 -14.92 14.97 -4.97
N LEU A 318 -14.50 14.22 -5.97
CA LEU A 318 -13.19 14.44 -6.58
C LEU A 318 -13.08 15.76 -7.33
N GLU A 319 -14.12 16.15 -8.05
CA GLU A 319 -14.16 17.45 -8.73
C GLU A 319 -14.12 18.61 -7.72
N ASP A 320 -14.80 18.47 -6.60
CA ASP A 320 -14.76 19.45 -5.51
C ASP A 320 -13.38 19.54 -4.84
N ILE A 321 -12.70 18.40 -4.64
CA ILE A 321 -11.33 18.34 -4.10
C ILE A 321 -10.35 19.01 -5.06
N ARG A 322 -10.45 18.71 -6.36
CA ARG A 322 -9.60 19.34 -7.39
C ARG A 322 -9.74 20.84 -7.40
N ARG A 323 -10.98 21.36 -7.28
CA ARG A 323 -11.23 22.82 -7.16
C ARG A 323 -10.56 23.41 -5.92
N LYS A 324 -10.71 22.78 -4.75
CA LYS A 324 -10.05 23.22 -3.51
C LYS A 324 -8.53 23.31 -3.64
N ILE A 325 -7.89 22.36 -4.36
CA ILE A 325 -6.43 22.34 -4.56
C ILE A 325 -5.98 23.49 -5.48
N ILE A 326 -6.82 23.90 -6.44
CA ILE A 326 -6.49 24.98 -7.39
C ILE A 326 -6.72 26.37 -6.76
N GLU A 327 -7.71 26.47 -5.88
CA GLU A 327 -8.14 27.75 -5.27
C GLU A 327 -7.36 28.09 -3.97
N GLY A 328 -6.68 27.13 -3.36
CA GLY A 328 -5.87 27.28 -2.13
C GLY A 328 -4.40 27.20 -2.36
#